data_92ade5853fb02e9fbf73f364c2ebe17a
#
_entry.id   92ade5853fb02e9fbf73f364c2ebe17a
#
_cell.length_a   1.000
_cell.length_b   1.000
_cell.length_c   1.000
_cell.angle_alpha   90.00
_cell.angle_beta   90.00
_cell.angle_gamma   90.00
#
_symmetry.space_group_name_H-M   'P 1'
#
loop_
_entity.id
_entity.type
_entity.pdbx_description
1 polymer ?
#
loop_
_entity_poly.entity_id
_entity_poly.type
_entity_poly.pdbx_seq_one_letter_code
_entity_poly.pdbx_strand_id
1 'polypeptide(L)'
;QLYCNGWKENDCLDTIKFQNDFNASIQSENPKKFTCGFVVQPLYMDFALKEIERCVNQLNLKVLCLPTHFLNKKNEWLSIAEKDVDPIFQLANKYKLAIQVHPYDGEKMIALKNEYWRFHLVWMMAQCADALHLFTLRDLPNKFPNIRTSFAHGAMLGIANYGRRIQGFDGRPDIFDEFEDPRKTLGHKNIYFDTLVHDSHTLDLLKKRVGVSQIIMGLD
;
A
#
# COMPACT_ATOMS: atom_id res chain seq x y z
N GLN A 1 6.26 -6.25 -9.48
CA GLN A 1 6.87 -6.55 -8.15
C GLN A 1 6.32 -7.85 -7.61
N LEU A 2 7.19 -8.72 -7.12
CA LEU A 2 6.82 -10.01 -6.53
C LEU A 2 6.78 -9.87 -5.00
N TYR A 3 5.62 -10.01 -4.41
CA TYR A 3 5.45 -9.98 -2.94
C TYR A 3 5.58 -11.36 -2.29
N CYS A 4 5.66 -12.43 -3.09
CA CYS A 4 5.92 -13.81 -2.65
C CYS A 4 4.95 -14.34 -1.58
N ASN A 5 3.69 -13.90 -1.57
CA ASN A 5 2.68 -14.40 -0.65
C ASN A 5 2.45 -15.91 -0.82
N GLY A 6 2.50 -16.67 0.28
CA GLY A 6 2.31 -18.12 0.27
C GLY A 6 3.50 -18.94 -0.25
N TRP A 7 4.64 -18.32 -0.53
CA TRP A 7 5.86 -19.02 -0.90
C TRP A 7 6.55 -19.61 0.35
N LYS A 8 7.39 -20.62 0.13
CA LYS A 8 8.27 -21.13 1.19
C LYS A 8 9.24 -20.04 1.62
N GLU A 9 9.60 -20.01 2.90
CA GLU A 9 10.40 -18.94 3.50
C GLU A 9 11.67 -18.65 2.70
N ASN A 10 12.52 -19.65 2.49
CA ASN A 10 13.79 -19.44 1.79
C ASN A 10 13.61 -18.90 0.37
N ASP A 11 12.67 -19.47 -0.40
CA ASP A 11 12.38 -19.03 -1.76
C ASP A 11 11.88 -17.58 -1.79
N CYS A 12 11.04 -17.21 -0.80
CA CYS A 12 10.56 -15.86 -0.62
C CYS A 12 11.69 -14.88 -0.31
N LEU A 13 12.51 -15.18 0.70
CA LEU A 13 13.58 -14.28 1.16
C LEU A 13 14.66 -14.07 0.10
N ASP A 14 15.05 -15.13 -0.60
CA ASP A 14 16.05 -15.06 -1.67
C ASP A 14 15.52 -14.27 -2.87
N THR A 15 14.25 -14.48 -3.24
CA THR A 15 13.62 -13.72 -4.34
C THR A 15 13.52 -12.24 -4.02
N ILE A 16 13.14 -11.89 -2.80
CA ILE A 16 13.06 -10.50 -2.36
C ILE A 16 14.43 -9.82 -2.43
N LYS A 17 15.47 -10.46 -1.89
CA LYS A 17 16.84 -9.92 -1.97
C LYS A 17 17.27 -9.72 -3.41
N PHE A 18 17.10 -10.75 -4.25
CA PHE A 18 17.46 -10.68 -5.67
C PHE A 18 16.75 -9.51 -6.38
N GLN A 19 15.44 -9.36 -6.17
CA GLN A 19 14.66 -8.28 -6.77
C GLN A 19 15.13 -6.89 -6.29
N ASN A 20 15.43 -6.75 -5.01
CA ASN A 20 15.92 -5.50 -4.45
C ASN A 20 17.32 -5.14 -4.95
N ASP A 21 18.22 -6.11 -5.04
CA ASP A 21 19.57 -5.92 -5.59
C ASP A 21 19.52 -5.55 -7.08
N PHE A 22 18.65 -6.21 -7.86
CA PHE A 22 18.42 -5.89 -9.26
C PHE A 22 17.87 -4.44 -9.44
N ASN A 23 16.90 -4.04 -8.65
CA ASN A 23 16.36 -2.69 -8.69
C ASN A 23 17.43 -1.64 -8.31
N ALA A 24 18.28 -1.95 -7.34
CA ALA A 24 19.39 -1.08 -6.96
C ALA A 24 20.42 -0.95 -8.08
N SER A 25 20.72 -2.02 -8.82
CA SER A 25 21.64 -1.96 -9.97
C SER A 25 21.10 -1.04 -11.06
N ILE A 26 19.82 -1.16 -11.42
CA ILE A 26 19.16 -0.26 -12.40
C ILE A 26 19.26 1.21 -11.96
N GLN A 27 18.96 1.49 -10.69
CA GLN A 27 19.06 2.85 -10.15
C GLN A 27 20.50 3.36 -10.19
N SER A 28 21.48 2.54 -9.83
CA SER A 28 22.90 2.93 -9.80
C SER A 28 23.47 3.22 -11.18
N GLU A 29 23.03 2.49 -12.21
CA GLU A 29 23.45 2.72 -13.60
C GLU A 29 22.89 4.05 -14.16
N ASN A 30 21.68 4.44 -13.76
CA ASN A 30 21.02 5.62 -14.29
C ASN A 30 20.31 6.43 -13.17
N PRO A 31 21.04 6.99 -12.18
CA PRO A 31 20.44 7.60 -10.99
C PRO A 31 19.67 8.90 -11.25
N LYS A 32 19.90 9.53 -12.40
CA LYS A 32 19.14 10.72 -12.84
C LYS A 32 17.80 10.35 -13.50
N LYS A 33 17.67 9.12 -13.97
CA LYS A 33 16.49 8.65 -14.72
C LYS A 33 15.58 7.79 -13.86
N PHE A 34 16.13 6.98 -12.96
CA PHE A 34 15.38 6.01 -12.18
C PHE A 34 15.51 6.26 -10.67
N THR A 35 14.37 6.21 -9.99
CA THR A 35 14.29 6.00 -8.55
C THR A 35 13.54 4.69 -8.35
N CYS A 36 14.27 3.64 -7.99
CA CYS A 36 13.69 2.31 -7.88
C CYS A 36 13.12 2.04 -6.48
N GLY A 37 12.06 1.24 -6.44
CA GLY A 37 11.49 0.74 -5.21
C GLY A 37 12.10 -0.60 -4.80
N PHE A 38 11.94 -0.93 -3.52
CA PHE A 38 12.26 -2.24 -2.97
C PHE A 38 11.04 -2.84 -2.27
N VAL A 39 11.04 -4.15 -2.08
CA VAL A 39 9.93 -4.88 -1.48
C VAL A 39 10.39 -5.61 -0.21
N VAL A 40 9.45 -5.83 0.69
CA VAL A 40 9.60 -6.72 1.84
C VAL A 40 8.34 -7.55 2.02
N GLN A 41 8.44 -8.67 2.75
CA GLN A 41 7.30 -9.52 3.07
C GLN A 41 6.99 -9.43 4.57
N PRO A 42 5.85 -8.82 4.96
CA PRO A 42 5.48 -8.63 6.37
C PRO A 42 5.32 -9.93 7.17
N LEU A 43 5.01 -11.06 6.50
CA LEU A 43 4.98 -12.39 7.12
C LEU A 43 6.28 -12.72 7.89
N TYR A 44 7.42 -12.28 7.36
CA TYR A 44 8.75 -12.50 7.93
C TYR A 44 9.29 -11.19 8.51
N MET A 45 8.67 -10.70 9.59
CA MET A 45 8.91 -9.35 10.13
C MET A 45 10.39 -9.06 10.43
N ASP A 46 11.10 -9.99 11.10
CA ASP A 46 12.52 -9.78 11.43
C ASP A 46 13.39 -9.63 10.18
N PHE A 47 13.10 -10.40 9.14
CA PHE A 47 13.74 -10.25 7.85
C PHE A 47 13.35 -8.92 7.19
N ALA A 48 12.06 -8.58 7.19
CA ALA A 48 11.57 -7.34 6.57
C ALA A 48 12.25 -6.10 7.15
N LEU A 49 12.41 -6.03 8.47
CA LEU A 49 13.09 -4.91 9.13
C LEU A 49 14.58 -4.83 8.76
N LYS A 50 15.29 -5.96 8.78
CA LYS A 50 16.71 -6.01 8.35
C LYS A 50 16.88 -5.65 6.87
N GLU A 51 15.96 -6.11 6.03
CA GLU A 51 16.00 -5.82 4.59
C GLU A 51 15.71 -4.35 4.29
N ILE A 52 14.79 -3.71 5.02
CA ILE A 52 14.60 -2.25 4.92
C ILE A 52 15.91 -1.52 5.26
N GLU A 53 16.55 -1.88 6.36
CA GLU A 53 17.82 -1.25 6.74
C GLU A 53 18.91 -1.48 5.69
N ARG A 54 19.00 -2.68 5.12
CA ARG A 54 19.95 -2.99 4.04
C ARG A 54 19.67 -2.17 2.79
N CYS A 55 18.43 -2.15 2.34
CA CYS A 55 18.02 -1.39 1.15
C CYS A 55 18.30 0.11 1.28
N VAL A 56 18.04 0.67 2.46
CA VAL A 56 18.27 2.10 2.70
C VAL A 56 19.75 2.44 2.84
N ASN A 57 20.48 1.69 3.66
CA ASN A 57 21.84 2.06 4.06
C ASN A 57 22.92 1.55 3.09
N GLN A 58 22.69 0.43 2.42
CA GLN A 58 23.68 -0.18 1.52
C GLN A 58 23.31 0.00 0.05
N LEU A 59 22.02 -0.07 -0.30
CA LEU A 59 21.54 0.01 -1.68
C LEU A 59 21.02 1.40 -2.07
N ASN A 60 20.94 2.33 -1.13
CA ASN A 60 20.44 3.70 -1.35
C ASN A 60 19.03 3.77 -1.98
N LEU A 61 18.15 2.81 -1.66
CA LEU A 61 16.76 2.81 -2.11
C LEU A 61 15.89 3.59 -1.11
N LYS A 62 14.91 4.36 -1.60
CA LYS A 62 14.08 5.26 -0.78
C LYS A 62 12.57 5.06 -0.95
N VAL A 63 12.15 4.12 -1.78
CA VAL A 63 10.75 3.80 -2.05
C VAL A 63 10.48 2.37 -1.61
N LEU A 64 9.66 2.20 -0.56
CA LEU A 64 9.21 0.90 -0.10
C LEU A 64 7.90 0.54 -0.79
N CYS A 65 7.87 -0.57 -1.49
CA CYS A 65 6.67 -1.09 -2.15
C CYS A 65 6.04 -2.17 -1.28
N LEU A 66 4.78 -1.97 -0.90
CA LEU A 66 4.02 -2.89 -0.05
C LEU A 66 2.77 -3.38 -0.79
N PRO A 67 2.38 -4.65 -0.59
CA PRO A 67 1.07 -5.11 -1.06
C PRO A 67 -0.04 -4.47 -0.23
N THR A 68 -1.26 -4.41 -0.75
CA THR A 68 -2.43 -4.01 0.05
C THR A 68 -2.72 -4.98 1.19
N HIS A 69 -2.42 -6.25 0.97
CA HIS A 69 -2.66 -7.36 1.91
C HIS A 69 -1.51 -8.37 1.85
N PHE A 70 -1.32 -9.10 2.93
CA PHE A 70 -0.36 -10.19 3.03
C PHE A 70 -0.95 -11.38 3.82
N LEU A 71 -0.41 -12.57 3.58
CA LEU A 71 -0.76 -13.77 4.34
C LEU A 71 0.05 -13.78 5.65
N ASN A 72 -0.62 -14.00 6.78
CA ASN A 72 0.06 -14.22 8.05
C ASN A 72 0.42 -15.71 8.26
N LYS A 73 1.09 -16.03 9.38
CA LYS A 73 1.48 -17.42 9.73
C LYS A 73 0.31 -18.37 9.93
N LYS A 74 -0.91 -17.84 10.12
CA LYS A 74 -2.13 -18.63 10.27
C LYS A 74 -2.88 -18.82 8.94
N ASN A 75 -2.30 -18.40 7.82
CA ASN A 75 -2.93 -18.34 6.50
C ASN A 75 -4.18 -17.43 6.46
N GLU A 76 -4.20 -16.37 7.26
CA GLU A 76 -5.21 -15.34 7.21
C GLU A 76 -4.69 -14.14 6.40
N TRP A 77 -5.53 -13.55 5.56
CA TRP A 77 -5.21 -12.31 4.86
C TRP A 77 -5.40 -11.11 5.78
N LEU A 78 -4.34 -10.34 5.98
CA LEU A 78 -4.32 -9.12 6.76
C LEU A 78 -4.07 -7.91 5.84
N SER A 79 -4.73 -6.80 6.13
CA SER A 79 -4.43 -5.53 5.49
C SER A 79 -3.03 -5.03 5.88
N ILE A 80 -2.35 -4.39 4.95
CA ILE A 80 -1.06 -3.74 5.24
C ILE A 80 -1.18 -2.64 6.31
N ALA A 81 -2.37 -2.16 6.58
CA ALA A 81 -2.63 -1.17 7.60
C ALA A 81 -2.97 -1.76 8.99
N GLU A 82 -2.85 -3.08 9.20
CA GLU A 82 -3.01 -3.69 10.53
C GLU A 82 -1.91 -3.29 11.52
N LYS A 83 -2.22 -3.39 12.82
CA LYS A 83 -1.26 -3.05 13.90
C LYS A 83 0.03 -3.86 13.84
N ASP A 84 -0.06 -5.10 13.37
CA ASP A 84 1.08 -6.02 13.22
C ASP A 84 2.17 -5.47 12.28
N VAL A 85 1.81 -4.56 11.38
CA VAL A 85 2.72 -3.94 10.41
C VAL A 85 3.37 -2.64 10.94
N ASP A 86 2.95 -2.15 12.08
CA ASP A 86 3.50 -0.92 12.68
C ASP A 86 5.04 -0.89 12.77
N PRO A 87 5.77 -1.98 13.05
CA PRO A 87 7.24 -1.97 13.03
C PRO A 87 7.83 -1.55 11.69
N ILE A 88 7.21 -1.97 10.57
CA ILE A 88 7.63 -1.54 9.22
C ILE A 88 7.39 -0.03 9.05
N PHE A 89 6.21 0.48 9.46
CA PHE A 89 5.91 1.92 9.39
C PHE A 89 6.83 2.74 10.31
N GLN A 90 7.15 2.26 11.50
CA GLN A 90 8.10 2.91 12.41
C GLN A 90 9.47 3.09 11.74
N LEU A 91 9.98 2.02 11.12
CA LEU A 91 11.27 2.05 10.47
C LEU A 91 11.25 2.91 9.20
N ALA A 92 10.18 2.82 8.40
CA ALA A 92 9.96 3.69 7.24
C ALA A 92 9.88 5.16 7.64
N ASN A 93 9.22 5.48 8.76
CA ASN A 93 9.16 6.83 9.31
C ASN A 93 10.53 7.36 9.78
N LYS A 94 11.34 6.52 10.43
CA LYS A 94 12.72 6.83 10.82
C LYS A 94 13.57 7.21 9.59
N TYR A 95 13.45 6.47 8.51
CA TYR A 95 14.19 6.69 7.27
C TYR A 95 13.51 7.65 6.28
N LYS A 96 12.34 8.18 6.60
CA LYS A 96 11.57 9.13 5.76
C LYS A 96 11.28 8.56 4.37
N LEU A 97 10.89 7.29 4.30
CA LEU A 97 10.64 6.61 3.03
C LEU A 97 9.34 7.10 2.37
N ALA A 98 9.30 7.02 1.06
CA ALA A 98 8.03 6.93 0.34
C ALA A 98 7.53 5.48 0.38
N ILE A 99 6.21 5.29 0.53
CA ILE A 99 5.58 3.98 0.45
C ILE A 99 4.64 3.97 -0.75
N GLN A 100 4.76 2.94 -1.59
CA GLN A 100 3.80 2.65 -2.64
C GLN A 100 3.00 1.42 -2.22
N VAL A 101 1.68 1.57 -2.14
CA VAL A 101 0.75 0.48 -1.83
C VAL A 101 0.08 0.04 -3.13
N HIS A 102 0.28 -1.23 -3.49
CA HIS A 102 -0.26 -1.80 -4.72
C HIS A 102 -1.05 -3.09 -4.42
N PRO A 103 -2.18 -3.34 -5.06
CA PRO A 103 -2.93 -4.59 -4.89
C PRO A 103 -2.13 -5.77 -5.42
N TYR A 104 -2.42 -6.95 -4.89
CA TYR A 104 -1.75 -8.18 -5.26
C TYR A 104 -2.73 -9.17 -5.87
N ASP A 105 -2.36 -9.77 -6.99
CA ASP A 105 -3.13 -10.84 -7.64
C ASP A 105 -2.94 -12.17 -6.86
N GLY A 106 -3.60 -12.26 -5.72
CA GLY A 106 -3.58 -13.44 -4.87
C GLY A 106 -4.87 -14.26 -5.04
N GLU A 107 -4.85 -15.27 -5.88
CA GLU A 107 -6.02 -16.12 -6.19
C GLU A 107 -6.75 -16.66 -4.95
N LYS A 108 -6.02 -16.83 -3.83
CA LYS A 108 -6.55 -17.40 -2.58
C LYS A 108 -7.18 -16.36 -1.65
N MET A 109 -7.05 -15.07 -1.94
CA MET A 109 -7.56 -14.02 -1.07
C MET A 109 -9.09 -13.96 -1.07
N ILE A 110 -9.72 -14.33 -2.16
CA ILE A 110 -11.16 -14.35 -2.31
C ILE A 110 -11.58 -15.73 -2.83
N ALA A 111 -12.45 -16.43 -2.09
CA ALA A 111 -12.96 -17.76 -2.43
C ALA A 111 -13.97 -17.74 -3.60
N LEU A 112 -13.78 -16.88 -4.58
CA LEU A 112 -14.60 -16.78 -5.76
C LEU A 112 -13.84 -17.27 -6.99
N LYS A 113 -14.55 -17.93 -7.93
CA LYS A 113 -13.96 -18.28 -9.20
C LYS A 113 -13.42 -17.04 -9.92
N ASN A 114 -12.18 -17.11 -10.39
CA ASN A 114 -11.55 -16.06 -11.18
C ASN A 114 -11.89 -16.20 -12.67
N GLU A 115 -13.18 -16.33 -12.99
CA GLU A 115 -13.67 -16.30 -14.37
C GLU A 115 -13.85 -14.86 -14.85
N TYR A 116 -13.72 -14.61 -16.14
CA TYR A 116 -13.92 -13.29 -16.76
C TYR A 116 -12.98 -12.20 -16.22
N TRP A 117 -11.79 -12.58 -15.79
CA TRP A 117 -10.78 -11.67 -15.26
C TRP A 117 -11.26 -10.83 -14.05
N ARG A 118 -12.25 -11.35 -13.32
CA ARG A 118 -12.91 -10.68 -12.19
C ARG A 118 -11.95 -10.25 -11.11
N PHE A 119 -10.93 -11.06 -10.86
CA PHE A 119 -9.95 -10.74 -9.83
C PHE A 119 -9.27 -9.42 -10.17
N HIS A 120 -8.74 -9.29 -11.36
CA HIS A 120 -8.01 -8.13 -11.83
C HIS A 120 -8.91 -6.88 -11.96
N LEU A 121 -10.10 -7.05 -12.56
CA LEU A 121 -10.99 -5.92 -12.86
C LEU A 121 -11.75 -5.39 -11.64
N VAL A 122 -11.97 -6.20 -10.61
CA VAL A 122 -12.86 -5.86 -9.48
C VAL A 122 -12.15 -5.98 -8.14
N TRP A 123 -11.55 -7.14 -7.87
CA TRP A 123 -11.08 -7.43 -6.51
C TRP A 123 -9.77 -6.73 -6.18
N MET A 124 -8.87 -6.51 -7.12
CA MET A 124 -7.68 -5.69 -6.88
C MET A 124 -8.06 -4.25 -6.49
N MET A 125 -9.12 -3.71 -7.09
CA MET A 125 -9.64 -2.39 -6.70
C MET A 125 -10.25 -2.40 -5.30
N ALA A 126 -10.93 -3.48 -4.92
CA ALA A 126 -11.48 -3.66 -3.58
C ALA A 126 -10.37 -3.77 -2.52
N GLN A 127 -9.25 -4.42 -2.84
CA GLN A 127 -8.08 -4.48 -1.96
C GLN A 127 -7.53 -3.09 -1.65
N CYS A 128 -7.38 -2.23 -2.66
CA CYS A 128 -6.96 -0.83 -2.45
C CYS A 128 -7.94 -0.07 -1.56
N ALA A 129 -9.24 -0.28 -1.75
CA ALA A 129 -10.27 0.36 -0.95
C ALA A 129 -10.22 -0.06 0.53
N ASP A 130 -10.00 -1.35 0.79
CA ASP A 130 -9.89 -1.88 2.15
C ASP A 130 -8.62 -1.36 2.85
N ALA A 131 -7.47 -1.45 2.19
CA ALA A 131 -6.22 -0.94 2.73
C ALA A 131 -6.31 0.58 3.04
N LEU A 132 -6.87 1.39 2.14
CA LEU A 132 -7.09 2.81 2.36
C LEU A 132 -8.06 3.06 3.52
N HIS A 133 -9.12 2.24 3.66
CA HIS A 133 -10.09 2.38 4.74
C HIS A 133 -9.42 2.27 6.10
N LEU A 134 -8.72 1.17 6.35
CA LEU A 134 -8.04 0.96 7.62
C LEU A 134 -6.87 1.95 7.83
N PHE A 135 -6.13 2.28 6.78
CA PHE A 135 -5.04 3.26 6.81
C PHE A 135 -5.51 4.64 7.31
N THR A 136 -6.68 5.09 6.84
CA THR A 136 -7.26 6.37 7.24
C THR A 136 -7.91 6.31 8.62
N LEU A 137 -8.61 5.22 8.98
CA LEU A 137 -9.20 5.05 10.32
C LEU A 137 -8.13 5.02 11.43
N ARG A 138 -7.02 4.35 11.18
CA ARG A 138 -5.90 4.28 12.14
C ARG A 138 -5.03 5.53 12.16
N ASP A 139 -5.37 6.52 11.37
CA ASP A 139 -4.64 7.78 11.26
C ASP A 139 -3.11 7.60 11.05
N LEU A 140 -2.74 6.63 10.20
CA LEU A 140 -1.34 6.32 9.95
C LEU A 140 -0.52 7.51 9.43
N PRO A 141 -1.09 8.46 8.64
CA PRO A 141 -0.35 9.64 8.20
C PRO A 141 0.09 10.57 9.34
N ASN A 142 -0.71 10.74 10.39
CA ASN A 142 -0.33 11.53 11.56
C ASN A 142 0.54 10.71 12.52
N LYS A 143 0.25 9.42 12.67
CA LYS A 143 1.06 8.50 13.49
C LYS A 143 2.50 8.38 12.99
N PHE A 144 2.70 8.41 11.66
CA PHE A 144 4.00 8.30 11.00
C PHE A 144 4.24 9.47 10.03
N PRO A 145 4.45 10.70 10.53
CA PRO A 145 4.36 11.93 9.74
C PRO A 145 5.48 12.13 8.72
N ASN A 146 6.56 11.36 8.77
CA ASN A 146 7.67 11.46 7.83
C ASN A 146 7.52 10.54 6.61
N ILE A 147 6.46 9.71 6.56
CA ILE A 147 6.17 8.83 5.43
C ILE A 147 5.26 9.57 4.45
N ARG A 148 5.48 9.34 3.16
CA ARG A 148 4.54 9.69 2.08
C ARG A 148 4.04 8.40 1.46
N THR A 149 2.73 8.18 1.48
CA THR A 149 2.12 6.93 1.01
C THR A 149 1.28 7.18 -0.23
N SER A 150 1.55 6.45 -1.31
CA SER A 150 0.73 6.44 -2.52
C SER A 150 -0.06 5.16 -2.64
N PHE A 151 -1.31 5.29 -3.08
CA PHE A 151 -2.20 4.17 -3.38
C PHE A 151 -2.37 4.03 -4.88
N ALA A 152 -2.16 2.82 -5.39
CA ALA A 152 -2.34 2.48 -6.79
C ALA A 152 -3.80 2.58 -7.23
N HIS A 153 -4.01 2.75 -8.54
CA HIS A 153 -5.34 2.81 -9.18
C HIS A 153 -6.25 3.90 -8.58
N GLY A 154 -5.63 4.97 -8.07
CA GLY A 154 -6.34 6.04 -7.37
C GLY A 154 -7.12 5.57 -6.15
N ALA A 155 -6.96 4.32 -5.69
CA ALA A 155 -7.80 3.66 -4.69
C ALA A 155 -9.32 3.87 -4.95
N MET A 156 -9.74 3.85 -6.20
CA MET A 156 -11.01 4.42 -6.67
C MET A 156 -12.26 3.85 -6.02
N LEU A 157 -12.32 2.56 -5.70
CA LEU A 157 -13.47 2.03 -4.95
C LEU A 157 -13.55 2.65 -3.54
N GLY A 158 -12.42 2.93 -2.90
CA GLY A 158 -12.36 3.62 -1.62
C GLY A 158 -12.81 5.08 -1.72
N ILE A 159 -12.50 5.74 -2.81
CA ILE A 159 -12.92 7.11 -3.12
C ILE A 159 -14.42 7.16 -3.46
N ALA A 160 -14.91 6.23 -4.29
CA ALA A 160 -16.30 6.18 -4.71
C ALA A 160 -17.27 5.88 -3.54
N ASN A 161 -16.87 4.98 -2.64
CA ASN A 161 -17.71 4.63 -1.48
C ASN A 161 -17.46 5.50 -0.24
N TYR A 162 -16.74 6.60 -0.36
CA TYR A 162 -16.38 7.47 0.76
C TYR A 162 -17.59 7.92 1.59
N GLY A 163 -18.69 8.30 0.93
CA GLY A 163 -19.94 8.70 1.63
C GLY A 163 -20.50 7.58 2.52
N ARG A 164 -20.44 6.31 2.05
CA ARG A 164 -20.86 5.15 2.85
C ARG A 164 -19.95 4.96 4.08
N ARG A 165 -18.65 5.18 3.93
CA ARG A 165 -17.68 5.08 5.04
C ARG A 165 -17.97 6.14 6.13
N ILE A 166 -18.27 7.38 5.72
CA ILE A 166 -18.66 8.45 6.65
C ILE A 166 -19.96 8.11 7.37
N GLN A 167 -20.97 7.66 6.64
CA GLN A 167 -22.24 7.26 7.26
C GLN A 167 -22.06 6.09 8.24
N GLY A 168 -21.20 5.12 7.91
CA GLY A 168 -20.87 4.03 8.81
C GLY A 168 -20.17 4.53 10.08
N PHE A 169 -19.21 5.42 9.94
CA PHE A 169 -18.48 6.03 11.05
C PHE A 169 -19.42 6.79 11.99
N ASP A 170 -20.30 7.63 11.45
CA ASP A 170 -21.26 8.41 12.23
C ASP A 170 -22.36 7.53 12.87
N GLY A 171 -22.76 6.44 12.18
CA GLY A 171 -23.87 5.59 12.61
C GLY A 171 -23.49 4.45 13.58
N ARG A 172 -22.21 4.17 13.74
CA ARG A 172 -21.70 3.07 14.56
C ARG A 172 -20.55 3.49 15.48
N PRO A 173 -20.80 4.45 16.39
CA PRO A 173 -19.77 4.88 17.36
C PRO A 173 -19.29 3.73 18.25
N ASP A 174 -20.13 2.71 18.47
CA ASP A 174 -19.78 1.48 19.19
C ASP A 174 -18.64 0.69 18.56
N ILE A 175 -18.38 0.88 17.24
CA ILE A 175 -17.29 0.22 16.51
C ILE A 175 -16.07 1.16 16.33
N PHE A 176 -16.33 2.47 16.20
CA PHE A 176 -15.34 3.42 15.72
C PHE A 176 -14.82 4.41 16.77
N ASP A 177 -15.16 4.25 18.05
CA ASP A 177 -14.73 5.18 19.12
C ASP A 177 -13.21 5.27 19.32
N GLU A 178 -12.46 4.20 18.98
CA GLU A 178 -11.00 4.18 19.02
C GLU A 178 -10.33 4.63 17.71
N PHE A 179 -11.11 4.98 16.69
CA PHE A 179 -10.61 5.29 15.35
C PHE A 179 -10.74 6.79 15.01
N GLU A 180 -9.87 7.25 14.11
CA GLU A 180 -9.94 8.65 13.66
C GLU A 180 -10.99 8.82 12.56
N ASP A 181 -11.63 9.97 12.56
CA ASP A 181 -12.63 10.36 11.55
C ASP A 181 -11.99 10.38 10.15
N PRO A 182 -12.44 9.55 9.21
CA PRO A 182 -11.89 9.49 7.87
C PRO A 182 -11.98 10.81 7.09
N ARG A 183 -12.85 11.76 7.52
CA ARG A 183 -12.91 13.12 6.95
C ARG A 183 -11.66 13.93 7.21
N LYS A 184 -10.97 13.68 8.33
CA LYS A 184 -9.72 14.36 8.68
C LYS A 184 -8.50 13.79 7.99
N THR A 185 -8.54 12.49 7.65
CA THR A 185 -7.36 11.76 7.19
C THR A 185 -7.28 11.56 5.69
N LEU A 186 -8.40 11.40 4.97
CA LEU A 186 -8.38 11.11 3.53
C LEU A 186 -7.62 12.16 2.70
N GLY A 187 -7.77 13.44 3.02
CA GLY A 187 -7.09 14.56 2.35
C GLY A 187 -5.74 14.93 2.97
N HIS A 188 -5.14 14.07 3.80
CA HIS A 188 -3.89 14.38 4.45
C HIS A 188 -2.75 14.53 3.43
N LYS A 189 -1.91 15.57 3.61
CA LYS A 189 -0.80 15.94 2.70
C LYS A 189 0.21 14.84 2.37
N ASN A 190 0.26 13.80 3.17
CA ASN A 190 1.16 12.65 3.00
C ASN A 190 0.48 11.44 2.36
N ILE A 191 -0.78 11.54 1.94
CA ILE A 191 -1.47 10.49 1.17
C ILE A 191 -1.57 10.95 -0.28
N TYR A 192 -1.18 10.08 -1.19
CA TYR A 192 -1.20 10.31 -2.62
C TYR A 192 -1.95 9.21 -3.35
N PHE A 193 -2.46 9.53 -4.52
CA PHE A 193 -3.23 8.63 -5.37
C PHE A 193 -2.71 8.74 -6.79
N ASP A 194 -2.55 7.63 -7.48
CA ASP A 194 -2.12 7.71 -8.88
C ASP A 194 -3.27 7.98 -9.85
N THR A 195 -2.92 8.32 -11.08
CA THR A 195 -3.88 8.66 -12.15
C THR A 195 -4.38 7.45 -12.92
N LEU A 196 -3.97 6.23 -12.57
CA LEU A 196 -4.37 5.03 -13.32
C LEU A 196 -5.79 4.61 -12.97
N VAL A 197 -6.76 5.39 -13.40
CA VAL A 197 -8.19 5.19 -13.14
C VAL A 197 -9.01 4.91 -14.42
N HIS A 198 -8.35 4.94 -15.59
CA HIS A 198 -8.87 4.56 -16.91
C HIS A 198 -10.10 5.35 -17.40
N ASP A 199 -10.54 6.38 -16.68
CA ASP A 199 -11.74 7.14 -17.00
C ASP A 199 -11.66 8.58 -16.49
N SER A 200 -12.04 9.55 -17.30
CA SER A 200 -11.97 10.98 -16.98
C SER A 200 -12.93 11.39 -15.86
N HIS A 201 -14.13 10.80 -15.81
CA HIS A 201 -15.11 11.10 -14.75
C HIS A 201 -14.61 10.59 -13.39
N THR A 202 -13.98 9.43 -13.40
CA THR A 202 -13.34 8.85 -12.22
C THR A 202 -12.18 9.70 -11.74
N LEU A 203 -11.34 10.22 -12.65
CA LEU A 203 -10.27 11.15 -12.30
C LEU A 203 -10.82 12.47 -11.74
N ASP A 204 -11.92 12.98 -12.28
CA ASP A 204 -12.59 14.19 -11.76
C ASP A 204 -13.17 13.96 -10.36
N LEU A 205 -13.73 12.79 -10.08
CA LEU A 205 -14.16 12.43 -8.73
C LEU A 205 -12.97 12.43 -7.76
N LEU A 206 -11.87 11.81 -8.15
CA LEU A 206 -10.64 11.77 -7.35
C LEU A 206 -10.15 13.19 -7.02
N LYS A 207 -10.01 14.05 -8.04
CA LYS A 207 -9.61 15.47 -7.87
C LYS A 207 -10.53 16.23 -6.91
N LYS A 208 -11.83 16.02 -7.00
CA LYS A 208 -12.82 16.67 -6.11
C LYS A 208 -12.73 16.19 -4.66
N ARG A 209 -12.30 14.94 -4.44
CA ARG A 209 -12.23 14.35 -3.09
C ARG A 209 -10.94 14.70 -2.37
N VAL A 210 -9.80 14.62 -3.04
CA VAL A 210 -8.48 14.72 -2.39
C VAL A 210 -7.68 15.97 -2.78
N GLY A 211 -8.06 16.64 -3.86
CA GLY A 211 -7.32 17.77 -4.42
C GLY A 211 -6.18 17.33 -5.34
N VAL A 212 -5.82 18.22 -6.28
CA VAL A 212 -4.80 17.93 -7.31
C VAL A 212 -3.40 17.70 -6.72
N SER A 213 -3.08 18.36 -5.61
CA SER A 213 -1.79 18.22 -4.92
C SER A 213 -1.51 16.82 -4.37
N GLN A 214 -2.55 15.99 -4.20
CA GLN A 214 -2.45 14.59 -3.73
C GLN A 214 -2.46 13.59 -4.89
N ILE A 215 -2.43 14.04 -6.13
CA ILE A 215 -2.49 13.17 -7.31
C ILE A 215 -1.10 13.11 -7.96
N ILE A 216 -0.64 11.91 -8.23
CA ILE A 216 0.62 11.64 -8.91
C ILE A 216 0.36 10.84 -10.20
N MET A 217 1.25 10.95 -11.17
CA MET A 217 1.15 10.14 -12.38
C MET A 217 1.45 8.68 -12.08
N GLY A 218 0.60 7.77 -12.56
CA GLY A 218 0.79 6.32 -12.51
C GLY A 218 0.49 5.68 -13.88
N LEU A 219 1.27 4.66 -14.23
CA LEU A 219 1.15 3.93 -15.51
C LEU A 219 1.01 2.41 -15.31
N ASP A 220 1.14 1.93 -14.06
CA ASP A 220 1.19 0.52 -13.65
C ASP A 220 2.47 -0.22 -14.04
#